data_7093a82369c34ef1c412e02bda841eea
#
_entry.id   7093a82369c34ef1c412e02bda841eea
#
_cell.length_a   1.000
_cell.length_b   1.000
_cell.length_c   1.000
_cell.angle_alpha   90.00
_cell.angle_beta   90.00
_cell.angle_gamma   90.00
#
_symmetry.space_group_name_H-M   'P 1'
#
loop_
_entity.id
_entity.type
_entity.pdbx_description
1 polymer ?
#
loop_
_entity_poly.entity_id
_entity_poly.type
_entity_poly.pdbx_seq_one_letter_code
_entity_poly.pdbx_strand_id
1 'polypeptide(L)'
;CLETVAGLHALLDAAGQDDVESLVQALEDGDAKAHAAVQRIAEALGIAIGAALNLLDVSTVRLGGHLGRLGEWLREPLEKELVTRVLWAPHSGIKLEFIERAPLRAAMGAGLAALGRVMRDPAAWVDPHLER
;
A
#
# COMPACT_ATOMS: atom_id res chain seq x y z
N CYS A 1 12.09 -6.87 -8.26
CA CYS A 1 11.76 -6.03 -7.10
C CYS A 1 10.26 -6.16 -6.77
N LEU A 2 9.81 -5.68 -5.62
CA LEU A 2 8.38 -5.81 -5.21
C LEU A 2 7.44 -5.17 -6.24
N GLU A 3 7.79 -4.03 -6.81
CA GLU A 3 7.02 -3.31 -7.82
C GLU A 3 6.75 -4.13 -9.09
N THR A 4 7.68 -5.00 -9.49
CA THR A 4 7.49 -5.86 -10.67
C THR A 4 6.51 -7.00 -10.46
N VAL A 5 6.03 -7.21 -9.22
CA VAL A 5 5.05 -8.25 -8.87
C VAL A 5 3.79 -7.64 -8.28
N ALA A 6 3.93 -6.68 -7.36
CA ALA A 6 2.82 -6.07 -6.61
C ALA A 6 2.50 -4.64 -7.08
N GLY A 7 3.18 -4.10 -8.09
CA GLY A 7 2.83 -2.84 -8.73
C GLY A 7 1.55 -2.95 -9.56
N LEU A 8 0.87 -1.82 -9.74
CA LEU A 8 -0.43 -1.78 -10.43
C LEU A 8 -0.40 -2.43 -11.81
N HIS A 9 0.58 -2.07 -12.66
CA HIS A 9 0.68 -2.62 -14.01
C HIS A 9 0.92 -4.14 -14.01
N ALA A 10 1.81 -4.62 -13.13
CA ALA A 10 2.09 -6.06 -13.03
C ALA A 10 0.86 -6.85 -12.57
N LEU A 11 0.05 -6.28 -11.69
CA LEU A 11 -1.21 -6.85 -11.25
C LEU A 11 -2.22 -6.93 -12.39
N LEU A 12 -2.46 -5.82 -13.10
CA LEU A 12 -3.42 -5.75 -14.20
C LEU A 12 -3.03 -6.70 -15.33
N ASP A 13 -1.76 -6.73 -15.73
CA ASP A 13 -1.24 -7.67 -16.72
C ASP A 13 -1.45 -9.13 -16.29
N ALA A 14 -1.14 -9.46 -15.02
CA ALA A 14 -1.34 -10.81 -14.49
C ALA A 14 -2.80 -11.23 -14.44
N ALA A 15 -3.71 -10.31 -14.15
CA ALA A 15 -5.15 -10.53 -14.15
C ALA A 15 -5.76 -10.50 -15.56
N GLY A 16 -5.09 -9.89 -16.54
CA GLY A 16 -5.59 -9.65 -17.88
C GLY A 16 -6.67 -8.57 -17.91
N GLN A 17 -6.51 -7.53 -17.10
CA GLN A 17 -7.42 -6.40 -16.96
C GLN A 17 -6.72 -5.10 -17.36
N ASP A 18 -7.49 -4.13 -17.84
CA ASP A 18 -6.95 -2.85 -18.32
C ASP A 18 -6.83 -1.81 -17.17
N ASP A 19 -7.70 -1.90 -16.17
CA ASP A 19 -7.76 -0.98 -15.04
C ASP A 19 -8.24 -1.67 -13.74
N VAL A 20 -8.23 -0.90 -12.64
CA VAL A 20 -8.63 -1.40 -11.32
C VAL A 20 -10.13 -1.69 -11.25
N GLU A 21 -10.94 -0.92 -11.97
CA GLU A 21 -12.39 -1.09 -12.03
C GLU A 21 -12.77 -2.44 -12.66
N SER A 22 -12.17 -2.75 -13.81
CA SER A 22 -12.37 -4.04 -14.49
C SER A 22 -11.82 -5.22 -13.68
N LEU A 23 -10.71 -5.01 -12.95
CA LEU A 23 -10.18 -6.01 -12.04
C LEU A 23 -11.15 -6.31 -10.88
N VAL A 24 -11.70 -5.27 -10.26
CA VAL A 24 -12.70 -5.43 -9.18
C VAL A 24 -13.92 -6.19 -9.70
N GLN A 25 -14.44 -5.82 -10.86
CA GLN A 25 -15.57 -6.52 -11.46
C GLN A 25 -15.24 -8.00 -11.74
N ALA A 26 -14.06 -8.29 -12.28
CA ALA A 26 -13.64 -9.68 -12.53
C ALA A 26 -13.54 -10.49 -11.22
N LEU A 27 -13.09 -9.86 -10.11
CA LEU A 27 -13.05 -10.49 -8.79
C LEU A 27 -14.46 -10.75 -8.24
N GLU A 28 -15.40 -9.82 -8.40
CA GLU A 28 -16.82 -9.99 -8.03
C GLU A 28 -17.47 -11.12 -8.84
N ASP A 29 -17.14 -11.24 -10.12
CA ASP A 29 -17.64 -12.28 -11.01
C ASP A 29 -16.97 -13.65 -10.78
N GLY A 30 -15.98 -13.73 -9.89
CA GLY A 30 -15.28 -14.96 -9.53
C GLY A 30 -14.25 -15.41 -10.58
N ASP A 31 -13.68 -14.49 -11.36
CA ASP A 31 -12.67 -14.82 -12.37
C ASP A 31 -11.42 -15.43 -11.72
N ALA A 32 -11.09 -16.66 -12.13
CA ALA A 32 -9.98 -17.41 -11.55
C ALA A 32 -8.61 -16.77 -11.78
N LYS A 33 -8.43 -16.06 -12.91
CA LYS A 33 -7.18 -15.40 -13.24
C LYS A 33 -6.99 -14.14 -12.38
N ALA A 34 -8.05 -13.37 -12.16
CA ALA A 34 -8.05 -12.22 -11.25
C ALA A 34 -7.73 -12.66 -9.82
N HIS A 35 -8.39 -13.71 -9.31
CA HIS A 35 -8.10 -14.26 -7.99
C HIS A 35 -6.66 -14.77 -7.86
N ALA A 36 -6.14 -15.47 -8.87
CA ALA A 36 -4.76 -15.95 -8.87
C ALA A 36 -3.74 -14.78 -8.87
N ALA A 37 -4.05 -13.67 -9.56
CA ALA A 37 -3.22 -12.47 -9.55
C ALA A 37 -3.18 -11.84 -8.16
N VAL A 38 -4.32 -11.73 -7.46
CA VAL A 38 -4.39 -11.22 -6.08
C VAL A 38 -3.64 -12.14 -5.10
N GLN A 39 -3.75 -13.45 -5.27
CA GLN A 39 -2.99 -14.41 -4.45
C GLN A 39 -1.47 -14.22 -4.59
N ARG A 40 -0.97 -14.06 -5.81
CA ARG A 40 0.46 -13.80 -6.06
C ARG A 40 0.95 -12.51 -5.43
N ILE A 41 0.11 -11.46 -5.45
CA ILE A 41 0.44 -10.21 -4.75
C ILE A 41 0.49 -10.42 -3.24
N ALA A 42 -0.46 -11.16 -2.66
CA ALA A 42 -0.49 -11.45 -1.23
C ALA A 42 0.81 -12.14 -0.79
N GLU A 43 1.29 -13.12 -1.55
CA GLU A 43 2.56 -13.80 -1.28
C GLU A 43 3.75 -12.83 -1.32
N ALA A 44 3.86 -12.01 -2.37
CA ALA A 44 4.95 -11.04 -2.52
C ALA A 44 4.92 -9.96 -1.41
N LEU A 45 3.74 -9.44 -1.10
CA LEU A 45 3.54 -8.48 0.00
C LEU A 45 3.81 -9.14 1.36
N GLY A 46 3.39 -10.39 1.55
CA GLY A 46 3.64 -11.17 2.76
C GLY A 46 5.13 -11.29 3.06
N ILE A 47 5.96 -11.55 2.04
CA ILE A 47 7.42 -11.60 2.18
C ILE A 47 7.96 -10.22 2.58
N ALA A 48 7.63 -9.18 1.85
CA ALA A 48 8.19 -7.85 2.06
C ALA A 48 7.72 -7.22 3.38
N ILE A 49 6.40 -7.28 3.64
CA ILE A 49 5.80 -6.73 4.87
C ILE A 49 6.23 -7.55 6.07
N GLY A 50 6.24 -8.89 5.97
CA GLY A 50 6.67 -9.76 7.06
C GLY A 50 8.12 -9.49 7.49
N ALA A 51 9.03 -9.29 6.51
CA ALA A 51 10.41 -8.89 6.81
C ALA A 51 10.47 -7.54 7.52
N ALA A 52 9.70 -6.55 7.07
CA ALA A 52 9.64 -5.23 7.70
C ALA A 52 9.06 -5.28 9.11
N LEU A 53 7.99 -6.05 9.34
CA LEU A 53 7.36 -6.20 10.66
C LEU A 53 8.29 -6.85 11.68
N ASN A 54 9.05 -7.87 11.27
CA ASN A 54 10.04 -8.52 12.13
C ASN A 54 11.22 -7.59 12.48
N LEU A 55 11.51 -6.60 11.64
CA LEU A 55 12.61 -5.65 11.86
C LEU A 55 12.18 -4.43 12.68
N LEU A 56 10.96 -3.93 12.44
CA LEU A 56 10.51 -2.64 12.97
C LEU A 56 9.66 -2.76 14.24
N ASP A 57 9.23 -3.96 14.61
CA ASP A 57 8.36 -4.23 15.76
C ASP A 57 7.08 -3.34 15.78
N VAL A 58 6.42 -3.26 14.63
CA VAL A 58 5.15 -2.54 14.45
C VAL A 58 4.03 -3.51 14.15
N SER A 59 2.85 -3.29 14.72
CA SER A 59 1.71 -4.22 14.62
C SER A 59 0.63 -3.78 13.61
N THR A 60 0.75 -2.58 13.04
CA THR A 60 -0.27 -2.05 12.12
C THR A 60 0.32 -1.78 10.75
N VAL A 61 -0.32 -2.36 9.74
CA VAL A 61 0.01 -2.15 8.31
C VAL A 61 -1.15 -1.45 7.64
N ARG A 62 -0.86 -0.36 6.93
CA ARG A 62 -1.85 0.38 6.14
C ARG A 62 -1.56 0.26 4.66
N LEU A 63 -2.50 -0.30 3.93
CA LEU A 63 -2.45 -0.45 2.47
C LEU A 63 -3.40 0.54 1.81
N GLY A 64 -2.87 1.35 0.91
CA GLY A 64 -3.64 2.37 0.18
C GLY A 64 -3.51 2.22 -1.33
N GLY A 65 -4.09 3.18 -2.07
CA GLY A 65 -4.09 3.16 -3.52
C GLY A 65 -4.87 1.97 -4.08
N HIS A 66 -4.34 1.32 -5.12
CA HIS A 66 -4.96 0.14 -5.73
C HIS A 66 -5.07 -1.04 -4.76
N LEU A 67 -4.08 -1.25 -3.89
CA LEU A 67 -4.13 -2.29 -2.86
C LEU A 67 -5.25 -2.05 -1.84
N GLY A 68 -5.52 -0.80 -1.50
CA GLY A 68 -6.64 -0.43 -0.63
C GLY A 68 -8.00 -0.81 -1.20
N ARG A 69 -8.17 -0.66 -2.52
CA ARG A 69 -9.40 -1.04 -3.24
C ARG A 69 -9.62 -2.55 -3.32
N LEU A 70 -8.55 -3.33 -3.23
CA LEU A 70 -8.58 -4.79 -3.27
C LEU A 70 -8.72 -5.41 -1.87
N GLY A 71 -8.97 -4.60 -0.84
CA GLY A 71 -8.96 -5.04 0.55
C GLY A 71 -9.85 -6.24 0.85
N GLU A 72 -10.99 -6.35 0.20
CA GLU A 72 -11.92 -7.48 0.38
C GLU A 72 -11.30 -8.82 -0.04
N TRP A 73 -10.60 -8.85 -1.16
CA TRP A 73 -10.00 -10.08 -1.71
C TRP A 73 -8.56 -10.30 -1.26
N LEU A 74 -7.85 -9.22 -0.89
CA LEU A 74 -6.44 -9.26 -0.49
C LEU A 74 -6.26 -9.55 1.01
N ARG A 75 -7.22 -9.21 1.86
CA ARG A 75 -7.12 -9.32 3.32
C ARG A 75 -6.77 -10.74 3.77
N GLU A 76 -7.61 -11.70 3.47
CA GLU A 76 -7.46 -13.08 3.95
C GLU A 76 -6.14 -13.72 3.49
N PRO A 77 -5.79 -13.71 2.18
CA PRO A 77 -4.53 -14.28 1.74
C PRO A 77 -3.31 -13.57 2.32
N LEU A 78 -3.34 -12.25 2.47
CA LEU A 78 -2.22 -11.51 3.07
C LEU A 78 -2.08 -11.78 4.58
N GLU A 79 -3.17 -11.84 5.34
CA GLU A 79 -3.16 -12.21 6.76
C GLU A 79 -2.55 -13.61 6.96
N LYS A 80 -2.92 -14.57 6.12
CA LYS A 80 -2.39 -15.93 6.14
C LYS A 80 -0.87 -15.95 5.91
N GLU A 81 -0.38 -15.17 4.93
CA GLU A 81 1.05 -15.04 4.66
C GLU A 81 1.80 -14.38 5.84
N LEU A 82 1.23 -13.34 6.43
CA LEU A 82 1.86 -12.62 7.54
C LEU A 82 1.91 -13.47 8.83
N VAL A 83 0.86 -14.23 9.15
CA VAL A 83 0.86 -15.11 10.31
C VAL A 83 1.96 -16.18 10.24
N THR A 84 2.29 -16.65 9.03
CA THR A 84 3.37 -17.63 8.85
C THR A 84 4.78 -17.03 8.86
N ARG A 85 4.92 -15.73 8.58
CA ARG A 85 6.22 -15.06 8.40
C ARG A 85 6.63 -14.16 9.54
N VAL A 86 5.68 -13.66 10.32
CA VAL A 86 5.93 -12.74 11.42
C VAL A 86 5.99 -13.52 12.74
N LEU A 87 7.14 -13.48 13.40
CA LEU A 87 7.44 -14.31 14.56
C LEU A 87 6.46 -14.11 15.74
N TRP A 88 6.00 -12.90 15.95
CA TRP A 88 5.12 -12.52 17.05
C TRP A 88 3.62 -12.51 16.68
N ALA A 89 3.28 -12.61 15.38
CA ALA A 89 1.90 -12.53 14.89
C ALA A 89 0.93 -13.52 15.60
N PRO A 90 1.31 -14.77 15.89
CA PRO A 90 0.43 -15.71 16.60
C PRO A 90 0.05 -15.27 18.02
N HIS A 91 0.84 -14.37 18.63
CA HIS A 91 0.65 -13.95 20.03
C HIS A 91 -0.04 -12.58 20.15
N SER A 92 0.23 -11.66 19.22
CA SER A 92 -0.24 -10.27 19.34
C SER A 92 -1.17 -9.83 18.21
N GLY A 93 -1.24 -10.62 17.14
CA GLY A 93 -2.00 -10.27 15.93
C GLY A 93 -1.39 -9.14 15.13
N ILE A 94 -1.72 -9.08 13.85
CA ILE A 94 -1.33 -7.99 12.93
C ILE A 94 -2.61 -7.27 12.51
N LYS A 95 -2.61 -5.95 12.63
CA LYS A 95 -3.74 -5.13 12.18
C LYS A 95 -3.53 -4.69 10.74
N LEU A 96 -4.35 -5.18 9.80
CA LEU A 96 -4.39 -4.73 8.42
C LEU A 96 -5.50 -3.70 8.23
N GLU A 97 -5.14 -2.51 7.76
CA GLU A 97 -6.06 -1.44 7.40
C GLU A 97 -5.97 -1.17 5.89
N PHE A 98 -7.09 -1.32 5.19
CA PHE A 98 -7.21 -1.01 3.78
C PHE A 98 -7.89 0.34 3.61
N ILE A 99 -7.26 1.23 2.84
CA ILE A 99 -7.71 2.61 2.68
C ILE A 99 -8.13 2.81 1.22
N GLU A 100 -9.42 2.62 0.95
CA GLU A 100 -9.98 2.61 -0.39
C GLU A 100 -9.85 3.94 -1.15
N ARG A 101 -9.99 5.07 -0.47
CA ARG A 101 -10.01 6.38 -1.12
C ARG A 101 -9.09 7.38 -0.45
N ALA A 102 -8.04 7.73 -1.15
CA ALA A 102 -7.38 9.01 -0.99
C ALA A 102 -6.60 9.35 -2.27
N PRO A 103 -7.25 9.98 -3.23
CA PRO A 103 -6.55 10.51 -4.38
C PRO A 103 -5.43 11.44 -3.90
N LEU A 104 -4.28 11.40 -4.57
CA LEU A 104 -3.16 12.31 -4.35
C LEU A 104 -2.51 12.29 -2.94
N ARG A 105 -2.62 11.20 -2.16
CA ARG A 105 -2.01 11.14 -0.81
C ARG A 105 -0.51 11.41 -0.82
N ALA A 106 0.22 10.90 -1.81
CA ALA A 106 1.65 11.18 -1.93
C ALA A 106 1.91 12.68 -2.17
N ALA A 107 1.14 13.30 -3.05
CA ALA A 107 1.22 14.75 -3.30
C ALA A 107 0.81 15.58 -2.08
N MET A 108 -0.25 15.19 -1.37
CA MET A 108 -0.65 15.82 -0.11
C MET A 108 0.42 15.69 0.96
N GLY A 109 1.01 14.50 1.11
CA GLY A 109 2.11 14.28 2.05
C GLY A 109 3.34 15.13 1.72
N ALA A 110 3.71 15.22 0.45
CA ALA A 110 4.79 16.09 0.00
C ALA A 110 4.48 17.56 0.24
N GLY A 111 3.25 18.01 -0.03
CA GLY A 111 2.79 19.38 0.25
C GLY A 111 2.83 19.71 1.74
N LEU A 112 2.35 18.83 2.61
CA LEU A 112 2.41 19.00 4.05
C LEU A 112 3.85 19.01 4.57
N ALA A 113 4.74 18.18 4.02
CA ALA A 113 6.16 18.19 4.38
C ALA A 113 6.84 19.50 3.96
N ALA A 114 6.53 20.03 2.78
CA ALA A 114 7.02 21.33 2.30
C ALA A 114 6.51 22.46 3.20
N LEU A 115 5.21 22.49 3.49
CA LEU A 115 4.61 23.47 4.41
C LEU A 115 5.24 23.40 5.80
N GLY A 116 5.48 22.20 6.31
CA GLY A 116 6.15 22.00 7.60
C GLY A 116 7.59 22.55 7.65
N ARG A 117 8.30 22.59 6.50
CA ARG A 117 9.61 23.27 6.41
C ARG A 117 9.46 24.77 6.50
N VAL A 118 8.52 25.36 5.75
CA VAL A 118 8.23 26.80 5.79
C VAL A 118 7.84 27.23 7.21
N MET A 119 7.00 26.48 7.89
CA MET A 119 6.55 26.79 9.24
C MET A 119 7.66 26.69 10.30
N ARG A 120 8.64 25.80 10.12
CA ARG A 120 9.77 25.65 11.04
C ARG A 120 10.80 26.75 10.90
N ASP A 121 11.00 27.26 9.69
CA ASP A 121 11.95 28.35 9.41
C ASP A 121 11.35 29.27 8.34
N PRO A 122 10.40 30.14 8.73
CA PRO A 122 9.77 31.06 7.79
C PRO A 122 10.75 32.11 7.26
N ALA A 123 11.77 32.47 8.04
CA ALA A 123 12.75 33.48 7.62
C ALA A 123 13.57 33.02 6.41
N ALA A 124 13.84 31.73 6.27
CA ALA A 124 14.55 31.18 5.11
C ALA A 124 13.78 31.32 3.77
N TRP A 125 12.48 31.66 3.84
CA TRP A 125 11.59 31.78 2.68
C TRP A 125 11.20 33.22 2.36
N VAL A 126 11.64 34.19 3.19
CA VAL A 126 11.48 35.63 2.91
C VAL A 126 12.56 36.03 1.93
N ASP A 127 12.15 36.64 0.81
CA ASP A 127 13.08 37.15 -0.20
C ASP A 127 13.96 38.23 0.39
N PRO A 128 15.30 38.05 0.46
CA PRO A 128 16.22 39.06 1.01
C PRO A 128 16.23 40.35 0.19
N HIS A 129 15.57 40.42 -0.96
CA HIS A 129 15.46 41.60 -1.81
C HIS A 129 14.20 42.45 -1.55
N LEU A 130 13.28 42.03 -0.67
CA LEU A 130 12.09 42.82 -0.30
C LEU A 130 12.36 43.92 0.78
N GLU A 131 13.56 43.98 1.34
CA GLU A 131 13.97 44.99 2.32
C GLU A 131 14.67 46.20 1.67
N ARG A 132 14.28 46.63 0.45
CA ARG A 132 14.79 47.92 -0.10
C ARG A 132 13.66 48.82 -0.52
#